data_561d0a332d86d2c20c94ead6f26c435c
#
_entry.id   561d0a332d86d2c20c94ead6f26c435c
#
_cell.length_a   1.000
_cell.length_b   1.000
_cell.length_c   1.000
_cell.angle_alpha   90.00
_cell.angle_beta   90.00
_cell.angle_gamma   90.00
#
_symmetry.space_group_name_H-M   'P 1'
#
loop_
_entity.id
_entity.type
_entity.pdbx_description
1 polymer ?
#
loop_
_entity_poly.entity_id
_entity_poly.type
_entity_poly.pdbx_seq_one_letter_code
_entity_poly.pdbx_strand_id
1 'polypeptide(L)'
;IAGTAPSGAHKQPWTFCLVTDSEIRRKIRIAAEEEEYRNYHGRMSEEWLDDLKQFKTVHVKPFIENAPGLIIVFKHSYEKIEEGRKSNYYVNESVGIAVGLLLAALHEVGLVALTHPPSPMNFLSEILERPENERAYLNIPFGFTAQGCKVPNIQRKSLDEIMKEY
;
A
#
# COMPACT_ATOMS: atom_id res chain seq x y z
N ILE A 1 -0.60 -15.75 -6.24
CA ILE A 1 -1.17 -14.88 -7.29
C ILE A 1 -0.31 -13.62 -7.44
N ALA A 2 -0.12 -12.78 -6.41
CA ALA A 2 0.65 -11.53 -6.54
C ALA A 2 2.05 -11.75 -7.16
N GLY A 3 2.78 -12.76 -6.69
CA GLY A 3 4.12 -13.09 -7.19
C GLY A 3 4.17 -13.65 -8.61
N THR A 4 3.02 -13.91 -9.26
CA THR A 4 2.97 -14.33 -10.67
C THR A 4 2.81 -13.16 -11.64
N ALA A 5 2.81 -11.92 -11.13
CA ALA A 5 2.73 -10.73 -11.96
C ALA A 5 3.90 -10.63 -12.95
N PRO A 6 3.67 -10.10 -14.15
CA PRO A 6 4.76 -9.76 -15.06
C PRO A 6 5.59 -8.61 -14.48
N SER A 7 6.88 -8.58 -14.83
CA SER A 7 7.79 -7.54 -14.40
C SER A 7 8.84 -7.20 -15.46
N GLY A 8 9.34 -5.98 -15.44
CA GLY A 8 10.39 -5.53 -16.35
C GLY A 8 11.59 -6.47 -16.31
N ALA A 9 11.97 -7.05 -17.47
CA ALA A 9 13.04 -8.04 -17.62
C ALA A 9 12.95 -9.21 -16.60
N HIS A 10 11.73 -9.57 -16.20
CA HIS A 10 11.46 -10.64 -15.22
C HIS A 10 12.19 -10.45 -13.87
N LYS A 11 12.35 -9.19 -13.45
CA LYS A 11 13.09 -8.84 -12.23
C LYS A 11 12.37 -9.11 -10.93
N GLN A 12 11.03 -9.18 -10.94
CA GLN A 12 10.19 -9.44 -9.76
C GLN A 12 10.61 -8.57 -8.56
N PRO A 13 10.63 -7.23 -8.72
CA PRO A 13 11.28 -6.30 -7.78
C PRO A 13 10.39 -5.99 -6.58
N TRP A 14 9.93 -6.99 -5.87
CA TRP A 14 9.00 -6.87 -4.75
C TRP A 14 9.30 -7.82 -3.60
N THR A 15 8.96 -7.38 -2.39
CA THR A 15 8.78 -8.21 -1.20
C THR A 15 7.41 -7.90 -0.59
N PHE A 16 6.68 -8.93 -0.23
CA PHE A 16 5.42 -8.83 0.51
C PHE A 16 5.65 -9.29 1.94
N CYS A 17 5.57 -8.38 2.92
CA CYS A 17 5.68 -8.70 4.34
C CYS A 17 4.29 -8.84 4.93
N LEU A 18 3.92 -10.03 5.36
CA LEU A 18 2.70 -10.28 6.11
C LEU A 18 2.96 -10.02 7.60
N VAL A 19 2.24 -9.06 8.17
CA VAL A 19 2.35 -8.65 9.57
C VAL A 19 1.07 -9.04 10.30
N THR A 20 1.16 -10.07 11.14
CA THR A 20 0.07 -10.55 12.01
C THR A 20 0.32 -10.27 13.48
N ASP A 21 1.54 -9.95 13.87
CA ASP A 21 1.92 -9.58 15.24
C ASP A 21 1.26 -8.26 15.65
N SER A 22 0.55 -8.26 16.77
CA SER A 22 -0.21 -7.11 17.26
C SER A 22 0.68 -5.95 17.69
N GLU A 23 1.84 -6.23 18.30
CA GLU A 23 2.75 -5.18 18.75
C GLU A 23 3.45 -4.51 17.56
N ILE A 24 3.78 -5.27 16.51
CA ILE A 24 4.32 -4.70 15.27
C ILE A 24 3.25 -3.84 14.59
N ARG A 25 1.99 -4.30 14.48
CA ARG A 25 0.89 -3.50 13.92
C ARG A 25 0.67 -2.20 14.70
N ARG A 26 0.72 -2.28 16.03
CA ARG A 26 0.62 -1.10 16.91
C ARG A 26 1.75 -0.09 16.65
N LYS A 27 3.01 -0.56 16.55
CA LYS A 27 4.15 0.29 16.20
C LYS A 27 3.96 0.96 14.84
N ILE A 28 3.52 0.19 13.84
CA ILE A 28 3.23 0.72 12.50
C ILE A 28 2.11 1.77 12.55
N ARG A 29 1.03 1.54 13.31
CA ARG A 29 -0.06 2.51 13.45
C ARG A 29 0.46 3.84 14.03
N ILE A 30 1.18 3.78 15.14
CA ILE A 30 1.70 4.98 15.82
C ILE A 30 2.58 5.80 14.85
N ALA A 31 3.55 5.17 14.19
CA ALA A 31 4.43 5.86 13.26
C ALA A 31 3.68 6.40 12.03
N ALA A 32 2.70 5.65 11.52
CA ALA A 32 1.86 6.10 10.41
C ALA A 32 1.01 7.33 10.80
N GLU A 33 0.40 7.33 11.99
CA GLU A 33 -0.40 8.45 12.48
C GLU A 33 0.43 9.72 12.72
N GLU A 34 1.69 9.59 13.13
CA GLU A 34 2.62 10.72 13.24
C GLU A 34 2.90 11.35 11.86
N GLU A 35 3.16 10.54 10.83
CA GLU A 35 3.36 11.06 9.46
C GLU A 35 2.07 11.64 8.88
N GLU A 36 0.94 10.99 9.08
CA GLU A 36 -0.37 11.50 8.69
C GLU A 36 -0.70 12.82 9.39
N TYR A 37 -0.39 12.96 10.69
CA TYR A 37 -0.58 14.23 11.40
C TYR A 37 0.20 15.36 10.72
N ARG A 38 1.47 15.15 10.39
CA ARG A 38 2.30 16.12 9.67
C ARG A 38 1.75 16.43 8.28
N ASN A 39 1.21 15.42 7.60
CA ASN A 39 0.59 15.58 6.28
C ASN A 39 -0.66 16.46 6.35
N TYR A 40 -1.60 16.14 7.23
CA TYR A 40 -2.86 16.88 7.39
C TYR A 40 -2.65 18.32 7.92
N HIS A 41 -1.54 18.58 8.64
CA HIS A 41 -1.29 19.88 9.27
C HIS A 41 -0.17 20.68 8.62
N GLY A 42 0.17 20.42 7.36
CA GLY A 42 1.14 21.29 6.70
C GLY A 42 1.79 20.79 5.41
N ARG A 43 1.73 19.49 5.09
CA ARG A 43 2.33 18.95 3.85
C ARG A 43 1.34 18.81 2.70
N MET A 44 0.07 18.54 3.01
CA MET A 44 -1.00 18.42 2.00
C MET A 44 -1.46 19.81 1.56
N SER A 45 -1.74 19.96 0.26
CA SER A 45 -2.38 21.17 -0.27
C SER A 45 -3.85 21.25 0.16
N GLU A 46 -4.44 22.44 0.14
CA GLU A 46 -5.86 22.63 0.42
C GLU A 46 -6.75 21.84 -0.55
N GLU A 47 -6.38 21.77 -1.82
CA GLU A 47 -7.07 20.97 -2.85
C GLU A 47 -7.09 19.48 -2.47
N TRP A 48 -5.93 18.93 -2.06
CA TRP A 48 -5.86 17.52 -1.63
C TRP A 48 -6.72 17.26 -0.39
N LEU A 49 -6.67 18.16 0.61
CA LEU A 49 -7.51 18.05 1.80
C LEU A 49 -8.99 18.11 1.45
N ASP A 50 -9.37 18.92 0.45
CA ASP A 50 -10.74 19.01 -0.05
C ASP A 50 -11.19 17.69 -0.69
N ASP A 51 -10.38 17.10 -1.56
CA ASP A 51 -10.63 15.80 -2.18
C ASP A 51 -10.85 14.68 -1.14
N LEU A 52 -10.17 14.75 0.00
CA LEU A 52 -10.29 13.75 1.07
C LEU A 52 -11.57 13.88 1.89
N LYS A 53 -12.28 15.02 1.86
CA LYS A 53 -13.50 15.26 2.66
C LYS A 53 -14.59 14.22 2.42
N GLN A 54 -14.76 13.78 1.17
CA GLN A 54 -15.75 12.76 0.80
C GLN A 54 -15.51 11.41 1.50
N PHE A 55 -14.26 11.10 1.86
CA PHE A 55 -13.89 9.86 2.55
C PHE A 55 -13.99 9.97 4.07
N LYS A 56 -14.19 11.20 4.61
CA LYS A 56 -14.24 11.47 6.06
C LYS A 56 -13.03 10.91 6.80
N THR A 57 -11.86 10.90 6.15
CA THR A 57 -10.61 10.39 6.72
C THR A 57 -9.88 11.49 7.48
N VAL A 58 -9.18 11.10 8.53
CA VAL A 58 -8.37 11.96 9.39
C VAL A 58 -7.02 11.30 9.63
N HIS A 59 -6.09 11.98 10.30
CA HIS A 59 -4.76 11.43 10.58
C HIS A 59 -4.77 10.18 11.48
N VAL A 60 -5.81 9.95 12.27
CA VAL A 60 -5.94 8.76 13.14
C VAL A 60 -6.38 7.55 12.31
N LYS A 61 -5.62 6.46 12.37
CA LYS A 61 -5.77 5.27 11.50
C LYS A 61 -5.91 3.97 12.31
N PRO A 62 -6.94 3.81 13.15
CA PRO A 62 -7.09 2.65 14.03
C PRO A 62 -7.20 1.33 13.27
N PHE A 63 -7.61 1.36 12.02
CA PHE A 63 -7.72 0.18 11.17
C PHE A 63 -6.38 -0.53 10.94
N ILE A 64 -5.24 0.15 11.07
CA ILE A 64 -3.91 -0.46 10.94
C ILE A 64 -3.67 -1.48 12.07
N GLU A 65 -4.08 -1.17 13.29
CA GLU A 65 -3.94 -2.06 14.44
C GLU A 65 -5.11 -3.05 14.54
N ASN A 66 -6.33 -2.59 14.24
CA ASN A 66 -7.55 -3.39 14.39
C ASN A 66 -7.71 -4.47 13.31
N ALA A 67 -7.13 -4.29 12.12
CA ALA A 67 -7.15 -5.31 11.10
C ALA A 67 -6.43 -6.57 11.58
N PRO A 68 -6.89 -7.79 11.23
CA PRO A 68 -6.23 -9.03 11.63
C PRO A 68 -4.83 -9.18 11.04
N GLY A 69 -4.52 -8.46 9.96
CA GLY A 69 -3.21 -8.44 9.35
C GLY A 69 -2.98 -7.24 8.45
N LEU A 70 -1.70 -6.99 8.18
CA LEU A 70 -1.24 -6.02 7.20
C LEU A 70 -0.37 -6.74 6.17
N ILE A 71 -0.45 -6.34 4.91
CA ILE A 71 0.54 -6.69 3.91
C ILE A 71 1.30 -5.41 3.58
N ILE A 72 2.58 -5.36 3.96
CA ILE A 72 3.48 -4.27 3.60
C ILE A 72 4.21 -4.67 2.33
N VAL A 73 4.03 -3.88 1.28
CA VAL A 73 4.67 -4.13 -0.01
C VAL A 73 5.92 -3.25 -0.10
N PHE A 74 7.05 -3.89 -0.35
CA PHE A 74 8.32 -3.23 -0.63
C PHE A 74 8.68 -3.37 -2.10
N LYS A 75 9.24 -2.33 -2.67
CA LYS A 75 9.82 -2.32 -4.01
C LYS A 75 11.35 -2.32 -3.94
N HIS A 76 11.99 -3.05 -4.85
CA HIS A 76 13.44 -3.11 -4.95
C HIS A 76 13.92 -2.22 -6.09
N SER A 77 14.57 -1.12 -5.77
CA SER A 77 15.13 -0.22 -6.79
C SER A 77 16.34 -0.86 -7.52
N TYR A 78 17.03 -1.74 -6.82
CA TYR A 78 18.20 -2.48 -7.35
C TYR A 78 18.37 -3.81 -6.61
N GLU A 79 19.08 -4.73 -7.23
CA GLU A 79 19.56 -5.97 -6.61
C GLU A 79 20.97 -5.75 -6.06
N LYS A 80 21.27 -6.31 -4.89
CA LYS A 80 22.64 -6.43 -4.38
C LYS A 80 23.31 -7.62 -5.06
N ILE A 81 24.47 -7.41 -5.64
CA ILE A 81 25.33 -8.43 -6.25
C ILE A 81 26.69 -8.39 -5.56
N GLU A 82 27.52 -9.43 -5.72
CA GLU A 82 28.83 -9.52 -5.08
C GLU A 82 29.70 -8.28 -5.33
N GLU A 83 29.70 -7.75 -6.54
CA GLU A 83 30.47 -6.58 -6.93
C GLU A 83 29.60 -5.33 -7.17
N GLY A 84 28.68 -4.99 -6.23
CA GLY A 84 27.94 -3.74 -6.31
C GLY A 84 26.42 -3.86 -6.42
N ARG A 85 25.83 -3.14 -7.38
CA ARG A 85 24.37 -3.02 -7.53
C ARG A 85 23.97 -3.23 -8.99
N LYS A 86 22.85 -3.91 -9.21
CA LYS A 86 22.23 -4.07 -10.52
C LYS A 86 20.83 -3.43 -10.50
N SER A 87 20.61 -2.45 -11.37
CA SER A 87 19.33 -1.74 -11.44
C SER A 87 18.17 -2.66 -11.84
N ASN A 88 17.02 -2.43 -11.25
CA ASN A 88 15.76 -2.99 -11.70
C ASN A 88 15.05 -2.00 -12.63
N TYR A 89 14.20 -2.51 -13.52
CA TYR A 89 13.51 -1.73 -14.54
C TYR A 89 12.01 -1.77 -14.30
N TYR A 90 11.30 -0.67 -14.63
CA TYR A 90 9.85 -0.58 -14.50
C TYR A 90 9.35 -1.05 -13.13
N VAL A 91 10.05 -0.61 -12.09
CA VAL A 91 9.83 -1.10 -10.71
C VAL A 91 8.42 -0.76 -10.22
N ASN A 92 8.01 0.50 -10.37
CA ASN A 92 6.70 0.94 -9.89
C ASN A 92 5.56 0.27 -10.66
N GLU A 93 5.69 0.14 -11.98
CA GLU A 93 4.72 -0.52 -12.85
C GLU A 93 4.59 -2.00 -12.51
N SER A 94 5.72 -2.69 -12.36
CA SER A 94 5.77 -4.10 -12.00
C SER A 94 5.12 -4.36 -10.62
N VAL A 95 5.49 -3.58 -9.62
CA VAL A 95 4.93 -3.70 -8.26
C VAL A 95 3.45 -3.33 -8.26
N GLY A 96 3.04 -2.30 -9.02
CA GLY A 96 1.65 -1.91 -9.17
C GLY A 96 0.77 -3.03 -9.77
N ILE A 97 1.25 -3.74 -10.80
CA ILE A 97 0.56 -4.91 -11.36
C ILE A 97 0.45 -6.03 -10.32
N ALA A 98 1.54 -6.33 -9.60
CA ALA A 98 1.54 -7.36 -8.57
C ALA A 98 0.55 -7.03 -7.42
N VAL A 99 0.49 -5.76 -7.01
CA VAL A 99 -0.49 -5.28 -6.02
C VAL A 99 -1.92 -5.38 -6.56
N GLY A 100 -2.16 -5.04 -7.81
CA GLY A 100 -3.48 -5.20 -8.44
C GLY A 100 -3.96 -6.65 -8.39
N LEU A 101 -3.10 -7.61 -8.73
CA LEU A 101 -3.40 -9.04 -8.61
C LEU A 101 -3.62 -9.48 -7.16
N LEU A 102 -2.85 -8.92 -6.20
CA LEU A 102 -3.04 -9.19 -4.78
C LEU A 102 -4.43 -8.74 -4.31
N LEU A 103 -4.83 -7.51 -4.64
CA LEU A 103 -6.12 -6.96 -4.25
C LEU A 103 -7.28 -7.74 -4.84
N ALA A 104 -7.17 -8.15 -6.10
CA ALA A 104 -8.15 -9.02 -6.75
C ALA A 104 -8.27 -10.38 -6.04
N ALA A 105 -7.14 -10.99 -5.69
CA ALA A 105 -7.11 -12.26 -4.97
C ALA A 105 -7.69 -12.16 -3.55
N LEU A 106 -7.42 -11.07 -2.82
CA LEU A 106 -8.02 -10.82 -1.51
C LEU A 106 -9.55 -10.70 -1.63
N HIS A 107 -10.02 -9.97 -2.64
CA HIS A 107 -11.44 -9.81 -2.90
C HIS A 107 -12.12 -11.16 -3.25
N GLU A 108 -11.50 -11.96 -4.08
CA GLU A 108 -12.03 -13.28 -4.52
C GLU A 108 -12.24 -14.24 -3.34
N VAL A 109 -11.39 -14.17 -2.31
CA VAL A 109 -11.54 -14.98 -1.09
C VAL A 109 -12.42 -14.31 -0.02
N GLY A 110 -13.13 -13.23 -0.36
CA GLY A 110 -14.06 -12.53 0.53
C GLY A 110 -13.42 -11.58 1.54
N LEU A 111 -12.14 -11.26 1.37
CA LEU A 111 -11.46 -10.27 2.20
C LEU A 111 -11.61 -8.87 1.62
N VAL A 112 -11.72 -7.88 2.49
CA VAL A 112 -11.62 -6.46 2.13
C VAL A 112 -10.25 -5.93 2.47
N ALA A 113 -9.77 -4.97 1.70
CA ALA A 113 -8.46 -4.37 1.86
C ALA A 113 -8.49 -2.88 1.56
N LEU A 114 -7.58 -2.14 2.19
CA LEU A 114 -7.37 -0.71 1.93
C LEU A 114 -5.92 -0.50 1.52
N THR A 115 -5.68 0.24 0.45
CA THR A 115 -4.33 0.74 0.13
C THR A 115 -4.07 2.04 0.88
N HIS A 116 -3.07 2.03 1.75
CA HIS A 116 -2.73 3.18 2.60
C HIS A 116 -1.24 3.50 2.52
N PRO A 117 -0.82 4.55 1.77
CA PRO A 117 0.56 5.01 1.71
C PRO A 117 0.79 6.23 2.63
N PRO A 118 1.07 6.07 3.92
CA PRO A 118 1.37 7.18 4.86
C PRO A 118 2.76 7.74 4.56
N SER A 119 2.88 8.60 3.56
CA SER A 119 4.16 9.10 3.05
C SER A 119 4.73 10.23 3.92
N PRO A 120 6.07 10.21 4.23
CA PRO A 120 7.06 9.19 3.86
C PRO A 120 6.92 7.90 4.67
N MET A 121 7.22 6.73 4.07
CA MET A 121 7.03 5.43 4.69
C MET A 121 8.33 4.77 5.18
N ASN A 122 9.40 5.55 5.43
CA ASN A 122 10.70 5.01 5.85
C ASN A 122 10.62 4.21 7.16
N PHE A 123 9.74 4.62 8.07
CA PHE A 123 9.48 3.92 9.34
C PHE A 123 9.11 2.44 9.16
N LEU A 124 8.48 2.07 8.02
CA LEU A 124 8.16 0.67 7.73
C LEU A 124 9.41 -0.18 7.51
N SER A 125 10.41 0.39 6.82
CA SER A 125 11.70 -0.29 6.65
C SER A 125 12.44 -0.46 7.97
N GLU A 126 12.36 0.52 8.86
CA GLU A 126 12.97 0.49 10.20
C GLU A 126 12.28 -0.53 11.10
N ILE A 127 10.94 -0.48 11.22
CA ILE A 127 10.17 -1.39 12.08
C ILE A 127 10.30 -2.86 11.63
N LEU A 128 10.34 -3.10 10.30
CA LEU A 128 10.41 -4.44 9.73
C LEU A 128 11.85 -4.87 9.37
N GLU A 129 12.86 -4.07 9.76
CA GLU A 129 14.29 -4.35 9.53
C GLU A 129 14.61 -4.73 8.09
N ARG A 130 14.03 -3.96 7.14
CA ARG A 130 14.21 -4.24 5.71
C ARG A 130 15.54 -3.69 5.19
N PRO A 131 16.18 -4.41 4.24
CA PRO A 131 17.45 -3.99 3.68
C PRO A 131 17.32 -2.68 2.88
N GLU A 132 18.41 -1.94 2.74
CA GLU A 132 18.45 -0.60 2.15
C GLU A 132 17.98 -0.49 0.70
N ASN A 133 18.02 -1.60 -0.07
CA ASN A 133 17.52 -1.65 -1.45
C ASN A 133 16.01 -1.81 -1.54
N GLU A 134 15.34 -2.08 -0.42
CA GLU A 134 13.89 -2.15 -0.32
C GLU A 134 13.31 -0.81 0.15
N ARG A 135 12.30 -0.33 -0.54
CA ARG A 135 11.56 0.87 -0.19
C ARG A 135 10.08 0.52 -0.05
N ALA A 136 9.47 0.92 1.05
CA ALA A 136 8.04 0.72 1.22
C ALA A 136 7.26 1.36 0.07
N TYR A 137 6.29 0.63 -0.46
CA TYR A 137 5.45 1.02 -1.59
C TYR A 137 3.99 1.20 -1.18
N LEU A 138 3.44 0.24 -0.44
CA LEU A 138 2.08 0.30 0.10
C LEU A 138 1.99 -0.44 1.45
N ASN A 139 1.13 0.06 2.32
CA ASN A 139 0.58 -0.63 3.48
C ASN A 139 -0.86 -1.05 3.16
N ILE A 140 -1.17 -2.33 3.32
CA ILE A 140 -2.47 -2.91 2.95
C ILE A 140 -3.04 -3.64 4.16
N PRO A 141 -3.78 -2.94 5.05
CA PRO A 141 -4.61 -3.61 6.04
C PRO A 141 -5.69 -4.42 5.35
N PHE A 142 -5.97 -5.63 5.83
CA PHE A 142 -6.98 -6.51 5.27
C PHE A 142 -7.73 -7.29 6.37
N GLY A 143 -8.93 -7.73 6.05
CA GLY A 143 -9.75 -8.53 6.96
C GLY A 143 -11.13 -8.82 6.38
N PHE A 144 -11.99 -9.45 7.15
CA PHE A 144 -13.39 -9.61 6.78
C PHE A 144 -14.19 -8.34 7.08
N THR A 145 -15.22 -8.09 6.27
CA THR A 145 -16.12 -6.96 6.46
C THR A 145 -16.82 -7.07 7.81
N ALA A 146 -16.73 -6.01 8.63
CA ALA A 146 -17.46 -5.94 9.88
C ALA A 146 -18.98 -5.81 9.62
N GLN A 147 -19.79 -6.36 10.52
CA GLN A 147 -21.24 -6.24 10.43
C GLN A 147 -21.66 -4.76 10.47
N GLY A 148 -22.49 -4.35 9.51
CA GLY A 148 -22.96 -2.97 9.38
C GLY A 148 -21.93 -1.98 8.88
N CYS A 149 -20.79 -2.43 8.36
CA CYS A 149 -19.79 -1.60 7.73
C CYS A 149 -20.39 -0.77 6.59
N LYS A 150 -20.01 0.50 6.54
CA LYS A 150 -20.42 1.43 5.48
C LYS A 150 -19.17 1.93 4.76
N VAL A 151 -19.27 2.06 3.45
CA VAL A 151 -18.25 2.65 2.59
C VAL A 151 -18.78 3.92 1.93
N PRO A 152 -17.91 4.87 1.53
CA PRO A 152 -18.34 6.03 0.77
C PRO A 152 -19.07 5.63 -0.52
N ASN A 153 -20.18 6.31 -0.81
CA ASN A 153 -20.91 6.10 -2.08
C ASN A 153 -20.24 6.90 -3.22
N ILE A 154 -19.11 6.38 -3.70
CA ILE A 154 -18.36 6.98 -4.81
C ILE A 154 -18.69 6.28 -6.12
N GLN A 155 -18.69 7.07 -7.22
CA GLN A 155 -18.98 6.57 -8.56
C GLN A 155 -17.67 6.22 -9.29
N ARG A 156 -17.73 5.17 -10.09
CA ARG A 156 -16.66 4.83 -11.05
C ARG A 156 -16.97 5.50 -12.38
N LYS A 157 -15.93 5.84 -13.12
CA LYS A 157 -16.07 6.28 -14.51
C LYS A 157 -16.77 5.18 -15.32
N SER A 158 -17.60 5.61 -16.28
CA SER A 158 -18.24 4.68 -17.24
C SER A 158 -17.18 4.04 -18.16
N LEU A 159 -17.57 2.96 -18.83
CA LEU A 159 -16.67 2.32 -19.78
C LEU A 159 -16.28 3.26 -20.92
N ASP A 160 -17.20 4.06 -21.42
CA ASP A 160 -16.97 5.02 -22.52
C ASP A 160 -15.96 6.12 -22.15
N GLU A 161 -15.83 6.44 -20.83
CA GLU A 161 -14.84 7.42 -20.36
C GLU A 161 -13.42 6.82 -20.28
N ILE A 162 -13.29 5.52 -20.10
CA ILE A 162 -11.99 4.86 -19.86
C ILE A 162 -11.51 3.96 -21.01
N MET A 163 -12.37 3.66 -21.99
CA MET A 163 -12.05 2.83 -23.15
C MET A 163 -12.30 3.60 -24.44
N LYS A 164 -11.40 3.45 -25.38
CA LYS A 164 -11.55 3.95 -26.75
C LYS A 164 -11.28 2.80 -27.72
N GLU A 165 -12.17 2.63 -28.68
CA GLU A 165 -12.03 1.68 -29.78
C GLU A 165 -11.56 2.43 -31.04
N TYR A 166 -10.58 1.85 -31.77
CA TYR A 166 -10.00 2.42 -32.98
C TYR A 166 -10.10 1.42 -34.13
#